data_9acb547affb2ac9577c38b8379613c12
#
_entry.id   9acb547affb2ac9577c38b8379613c12
#
_cell.length_a   1.000
_cell.length_b   1.000
_cell.length_c   1.000
_cell.angle_alpha   90.00
_cell.angle_beta   90.00
_cell.angle_gamma   90.00
#
_symmetry.space_group_name_H-M   'P 1'
#
loop_
_entity.id
_entity.type
_entity.pdbx_description
1 polymer ?
#
loop_
_entity_poly.entity_id
_entity_poly.type
_entity_poly.pdbx_seq_one_letter_code
_entity_poly.pdbx_strand_id
1 'polypeptide(L)'
;IHYVCAVAAEIHGDEQKAIARAKSADVSEYAEPVYDLPHVAAPETRPVVVGFGPAGMFAALVLAKAGANPIVLERGMDAVSRKKAVDVLRAGGELQPESNIQFGEGGAGTFSDGKLNTGTKDRRMGWMLREFAAHGAPESVVYDAKPHIGTDILIDVVQNIRREVIALGGEVRFGHRLERLNVADGRLTGAVVHCAEGEYTLPCERLVLAIGHS
;
A
#
# COMPACT_ATOMS: atom_id res chain seq x y z
N ILE A 1 27.30 -7.37 21.83
CA ILE A 1 26.11 -7.24 21.01
C ILE A 1 25.54 -8.65 20.85
N HIS A 2 24.31 -8.88 21.22
CA HIS A 2 23.62 -10.16 21.05
C HIS A 2 22.53 -9.97 20.00
N TYR A 3 22.45 -10.90 19.04
CA TYR A 3 21.35 -10.97 18.08
C TYR A 3 20.39 -12.07 18.53
N VAL A 4 19.10 -11.77 18.55
CA VAL A 4 18.03 -12.75 18.80
C VAL A 4 17.34 -12.95 17.46
N CYS A 5 17.35 -14.19 16.96
CA CYS A 5 16.70 -14.57 15.72
C CYS A 5 15.69 -15.67 16.00
N ALA A 6 14.48 -15.57 15.41
CA ALA A 6 13.55 -16.67 15.30
C ALA A 6 13.78 -17.35 13.93
N VAL A 7 13.83 -18.68 13.93
CA VAL A 7 14.05 -19.48 12.71
C VAL A 7 12.97 -20.53 12.62
N ALA A 8 12.28 -20.59 11.47
CA ALA A 8 11.41 -21.73 11.15
C ALA A 8 12.28 -22.82 10.49
N ALA A 9 12.14 -24.07 10.95
CA ALA A 9 12.86 -25.21 10.41
C ALA A 9 11.89 -26.36 10.13
N GLU A 10 12.01 -26.98 8.98
CA GLU A 10 11.33 -28.22 8.67
C GLU A 10 12.07 -29.39 9.29
N ILE A 11 11.36 -30.27 9.99
CA ILE A 11 11.95 -31.44 10.64
C ILE A 11 11.45 -32.72 9.99
N HIS A 12 12.39 -33.65 9.75
CA HIS A 12 12.03 -34.97 9.31
C HIS A 12 11.59 -35.80 10.50
N GLY A 13 10.31 -36.18 10.54
CA GLY A 13 9.73 -37.07 11.58
C GLY A 13 8.58 -36.44 12.36
N ASP A 14 8.43 -36.88 13.59
CA ASP A 14 7.34 -36.45 14.48
C ASP A 14 7.69 -35.13 15.16
N GLU A 15 7.06 -34.05 14.68
CA GLU A 15 7.28 -32.68 15.13
C GLU A 15 6.95 -32.49 16.61
N GLN A 16 5.86 -33.08 17.08
CA GLN A 16 5.45 -32.96 18.48
C GLN A 16 6.47 -33.61 19.42
N LYS A 17 7.07 -34.75 19.00
CA LYS A 17 8.16 -35.37 19.77
C LYS A 17 9.42 -34.52 19.75
N ALA A 18 9.74 -33.85 18.67
CA ALA A 18 10.89 -32.98 18.58
C ALA A 18 10.73 -31.77 19.51
N ILE A 19 9.57 -31.12 19.50
CA ILE A 19 9.23 -30.01 20.41
C ILE A 19 9.32 -30.46 21.86
N ALA A 20 8.74 -31.62 22.21
CA ALA A 20 8.79 -32.16 23.57
C ALA A 20 10.22 -32.48 24.04
N ARG A 21 11.11 -32.92 23.13
CA ARG A 21 12.53 -33.17 23.42
C ARG A 21 13.36 -31.90 23.61
N ALA A 22 13.01 -30.82 22.93
CA ALA A 22 13.72 -29.55 23.03
C ALA A 22 13.68 -28.98 24.47
N LYS A 23 12.62 -29.26 25.23
CA LYS A 23 12.42 -28.81 26.63
C LYS A 23 12.67 -27.29 26.79
N SER A 24 12.38 -26.52 25.78
CA SER A 24 12.57 -25.07 25.76
C SER A 24 11.24 -24.38 25.43
N ALA A 25 10.95 -23.30 26.16
CA ALA A 25 9.80 -22.45 25.86
C ALA A 25 9.95 -21.65 24.55
N ASP A 26 11.19 -21.58 24.03
CA ASP A 26 11.50 -20.87 22.78
C ASP A 26 11.30 -21.76 21.54
N VAL A 27 10.90 -23.04 21.73
CA VAL A 27 10.63 -23.99 20.65
C VAL A 27 9.16 -24.34 20.62
N SER A 28 8.48 -24.00 19.54
CA SER A 28 7.07 -24.25 19.35
C SER A 28 6.76 -24.60 17.91
N GLU A 29 5.60 -25.19 17.69
CA GLU A 29 5.08 -25.36 16.33
C GLU A 29 4.94 -23.99 15.65
N TYR A 30 5.42 -23.90 14.41
CA TYR A 30 5.30 -22.70 13.60
C TYR A 30 4.17 -22.87 12.59
N ALA A 31 3.20 -21.98 12.66
CA ALA A 31 2.22 -21.81 11.60
C ALA A 31 2.44 -20.43 10.96
N GLU A 32 2.65 -20.42 9.66
CA GLU A 32 2.75 -19.13 8.94
C GLU A 32 1.42 -18.38 9.08
N PRO A 33 1.44 -17.12 9.57
CA PRO A 33 0.22 -16.35 9.70
C PRO A 33 -0.33 -16.01 8.32
N VAL A 34 -1.43 -16.67 7.95
CA VAL A 34 -2.16 -16.40 6.72
C VAL A 34 -3.15 -15.25 6.96
N TYR A 35 -3.16 -14.29 6.06
CA TYR A 35 -4.18 -13.26 6.00
C TYR A 35 -5.02 -13.48 4.75
N ASP A 36 -6.14 -14.18 4.94
CA ASP A 36 -7.07 -14.47 3.85
C ASP A 36 -7.91 -13.23 3.54
N LEU A 37 -7.87 -12.83 2.28
CA LEU A 37 -8.73 -11.77 1.78
C LEU A 37 -10.04 -12.37 1.30
N PRO A 38 -11.20 -11.90 1.80
CA PRO A 38 -12.48 -12.39 1.32
C PRO A 38 -12.66 -11.99 -0.15
N HIS A 39 -13.08 -12.93 -0.97
CA HIS A 39 -13.52 -12.61 -2.31
C HIS A 39 -14.95 -12.07 -2.27
N VAL A 40 -15.19 -10.96 -2.96
CA VAL A 40 -16.51 -10.32 -3.04
C VAL A 40 -16.99 -10.29 -4.48
N ALA A 41 -18.30 -10.34 -4.67
CA ALA A 41 -18.88 -10.04 -5.99
C ALA A 41 -18.59 -8.59 -6.35
N ALA A 42 -18.29 -8.33 -7.63
CA ALA A 42 -18.05 -6.97 -8.10
C ALA A 42 -19.27 -6.09 -7.75
N PRO A 43 -19.08 -4.99 -7.01
CA PRO A 43 -20.19 -4.13 -6.60
C PRO A 43 -20.75 -3.36 -7.80
N GLU A 44 -22.03 -3.00 -7.74
CA GLU A 44 -22.69 -2.19 -8.78
C GLU A 44 -21.97 -0.83 -8.95
N THR A 45 -21.61 -0.20 -7.84
CA THR A 45 -20.76 1.00 -7.82
C THR A 45 -19.38 0.65 -7.32
N ARG A 46 -18.37 0.97 -8.11
CA ARG A 46 -16.95 0.71 -7.76
C ARG A 46 -16.57 1.51 -6.52
N PRO A 47 -15.88 0.90 -5.53
CA PRO A 47 -15.36 1.66 -4.39
C PRO A 47 -14.27 2.63 -4.86
N VAL A 48 -14.27 3.82 -4.26
CA VAL A 48 -13.28 4.86 -4.55
C VAL A 48 -12.25 4.91 -3.43
N VAL A 49 -10.98 4.98 -3.79
CA VAL A 49 -9.87 5.21 -2.87
C VAL A 49 -9.25 6.56 -3.20
N VAL A 50 -9.21 7.48 -2.24
CA VAL A 50 -8.66 8.82 -2.42
C VAL A 50 -7.28 8.91 -1.79
N GLY A 51 -6.28 9.16 -2.63
CA GLY A 51 -4.86 9.13 -2.29
C GLY A 51 -4.21 7.78 -2.63
N PHE A 52 -3.01 7.83 -3.20
CA PHE A 52 -2.22 6.63 -3.54
C PHE A 52 -0.87 6.63 -2.79
N GLY A 53 -0.87 7.14 -1.56
CA GLY A 53 0.16 6.90 -0.56
C GLY A 53 0.04 5.48 0.02
N PRO A 54 0.87 5.10 1.02
CA PRO A 54 0.90 3.72 1.54
C PRO A 54 -0.49 3.19 1.95
N ALA A 55 -1.30 3.98 2.65
CA ALA A 55 -2.63 3.57 3.08
C ALA A 55 -3.57 3.30 1.89
N GLY A 56 -3.62 4.24 0.91
CA GLY A 56 -4.48 4.10 -0.26
C GLY A 56 -4.01 3.00 -1.21
N MET A 57 -2.71 2.84 -1.37
CA MET A 57 -2.11 1.80 -2.20
C MET A 57 -2.48 0.40 -1.69
N PHE A 58 -2.34 0.14 -0.38
CA PHE A 58 -2.74 -1.14 0.19
C PHE A 58 -4.26 -1.31 0.25
N ALA A 59 -5.03 -0.25 0.48
CA ALA A 59 -6.49 -0.32 0.38
C ALA A 59 -6.93 -0.71 -1.04
N ALA A 60 -6.35 -0.10 -2.06
CA ALA A 60 -6.63 -0.41 -3.46
C ALA A 60 -6.22 -1.86 -3.81
N LEU A 61 -5.04 -2.32 -3.36
CA LEU A 61 -4.56 -3.68 -3.60
C LEU A 61 -5.48 -4.71 -2.94
N VAL A 62 -5.88 -4.51 -1.68
CA VAL A 62 -6.83 -5.38 -0.97
C VAL A 62 -8.17 -5.44 -1.70
N LEU A 63 -8.73 -4.31 -2.09
CA LEU A 63 -9.99 -4.24 -2.82
C LEU A 63 -9.90 -4.91 -4.19
N ALA A 64 -8.79 -4.73 -4.91
CA ALA A 64 -8.56 -5.36 -6.21
C ALA A 64 -8.42 -6.88 -6.07
N LYS A 65 -7.62 -7.36 -5.13
CA LYS A 65 -7.47 -8.81 -4.82
C LYS A 65 -8.79 -9.44 -4.36
N ALA A 66 -9.64 -8.68 -3.68
CA ALA A 66 -10.98 -9.13 -3.29
C ALA A 66 -12.00 -9.15 -4.46
N GLY A 67 -11.67 -8.61 -5.64
CA GLY A 67 -12.56 -8.55 -6.79
C GLY A 67 -13.47 -7.31 -6.86
N ALA A 68 -13.23 -6.29 -6.03
CA ALA A 68 -14.09 -5.12 -5.93
C ALA A 68 -13.82 -4.04 -7.01
N ASN A 69 -12.81 -4.18 -7.84
CA ASN A 69 -12.46 -3.27 -8.94
C ASN A 69 -12.38 -1.78 -8.53
N PRO A 70 -11.51 -1.38 -7.58
CA PRO A 70 -11.49 -0.02 -7.06
C PRO A 70 -11.11 1.03 -8.11
N ILE A 71 -11.57 2.27 -7.91
CA ILE A 71 -11.06 3.46 -8.60
C ILE A 71 -10.21 4.25 -7.61
N VAL A 72 -8.95 4.48 -7.95
CA VAL A 72 -8.04 5.30 -7.14
C VAL A 72 -7.95 6.69 -7.74
N LEU A 73 -8.10 7.71 -6.91
CA LEU A 73 -7.88 9.12 -7.25
C LEU A 73 -6.60 9.58 -6.54
N GLU A 74 -5.59 9.95 -7.32
CA GLU A 74 -4.36 10.54 -6.80
C GLU A 74 -4.19 11.95 -7.38
N ARG A 75 -4.03 12.94 -6.50
CA ARG A 75 -3.90 14.35 -6.91
C ARG A 75 -2.60 14.62 -7.67
N GLY A 76 -1.52 13.95 -7.28
CA GLY A 76 -0.22 14.07 -7.90
C GLY A 76 -0.03 13.13 -9.08
N MET A 77 1.21 13.08 -9.53
CA MET A 77 1.61 12.28 -10.69
C MET A 77 2.13 10.90 -10.29
N ASP A 78 2.32 10.04 -11.29
CA ASP A 78 3.00 8.75 -11.13
C ASP A 78 4.44 8.92 -10.61
N ALA A 79 5.00 7.86 -10.04
CA ALA A 79 6.28 7.90 -9.32
C ALA A 79 7.46 8.37 -10.22
N VAL A 80 7.44 8.07 -11.52
CA VAL A 80 8.50 8.48 -12.46
C VAL A 80 8.42 9.98 -12.74
N SER A 81 7.23 10.47 -13.06
CA SER A 81 6.98 11.90 -13.31
C SER A 81 7.24 12.73 -12.05
N ARG A 82 6.80 12.21 -10.91
CA ARG A 82 7.03 12.79 -9.59
C ARG A 82 8.52 12.88 -9.26
N LYS A 83 9.32 11.82 -9.57
CA LYS A 83 10.78 11.86 -9.37
C LYS A 83 11.40 13.03 -10.10
N LYS A 84 11.03 13.28 -11.37
CA LYS A 84 11.52 14.41 -12.15
C LYS A 84 11.19 15.74 -11.48
N ALA A 85 9.96 15.93 -10.99
CA ALA A 85 9.54 17.14 -10.29
C ALA A 85 10.33 17.35 -8.98
N VAL A 86 10.59 16.27 -8.24
CA VAL A 86 11.41 16.31 -7.00
C VAL A 86 12.86 16.64 -7.32
N ASP A 87 13.43 16.08 -8.38
CA ASP A 87 14.82 16.37 -8.79
C ASP A 87 14.97 17.85 -9.21
N VAL A 88 13.98 18.39 -9.94
CA VAL A 88 13.94 19.84 -10.29
C VAL A 88 13.87 20.71 -9.01
N LEU A 89 13.00 20.38 -8.08
CA LEU A 89 12.88 21.10 -6.81
C LEU A 89 14.20 21.07 -6.00
N ARG A 90 14.85 19.91 -5.91
CA ARG A 90 16.14 19.76 -5.21
C ARG A 90 17.27 20.51 -5.88
N ALA A 91 17.17 20.76 -7.19
CA ALA A 91 18.10 21.60 -7.94
C ALA A 91 17.81 23.11 -7.82
N GLY A 92 16.85 23.52 -6.97
CA GLY A 92 16.46 24.92 -6.77
C GLY A 92 15.40 25.43 -7.74
N GLY A 93 14.74 24.53 -8.48
CA GLY A 93 13.61 24.87 -9.36
C GLY A 93 12.29 25.05 -8.61
N GLU A 94 11.22 25.25 -9.36
CA GLU A 94 9.89 25.55 -8.80
C GLU A 94 9.23 24.31 -8.18
N LEU A 95 8.52 24.55 -7.06
CA LEU A 95 7.67 23.57 -6.41
C LEU A 95 6.42 23.32 -7.28
N GLN A 96 6.14 22.05 -7.57
CA GLN A 96 4.87 21.63 -8.16
C GLN A 96 3.84 21.39 -7.03
N PRO A 97 2.79 22.22 -6.90
CA PRO A 97 1.88 22.14 -5.74
C PRO A 97 1.17 20.79 -5.59
N GLU A 98 0.77 20.17 -6.71
CA GLU A 98 0.01 18.94 -6.72
C GLU A 98 0.90 17.68 -6.78
N SER A 99 2.19 17.80 -7.16
CA SER A 99 3.09 16.64 -7.31
C SER A 99 4.51 16.98 -6.87
N ASN A 100 4.90 16.56 -5.68
CA ASN A 100 6.17 16.93 -5.05
C ASN A 100 6.66 15.84 -4.08
N ILE A 101 7.50 16.17 -3.10
CA ILE A 101 7.99 15.23 -2.08
C ILE A 101 6.83 14.66 -1.23
N GLN A 102 5.74 15.40 -1.04
CA GLN A 102 4.60 15.01 -0.20
C GLN A 102 3.50 14.31 -0.99
N PHE A 103 3.15 14.83 -2.18
CA PHE A 103 2.03 14.37 -2.98
C PHE A 103 2.47 13.59 -4.22
N GLY A 104 1.65 12.63 -4.60
CA GLY A 104 1.86 11.74 -5.74
C GLY A 104 1.98 10.26 -5.35
N GLU A 105 2.11 9.40 -6.34
CA GLU A 105 2.19 7.96 -6.19
C GLU A 105 3.21 7.51 -5.13
N GLY A 106 2.78 6.66 -4.21
CA GLY A 106 3.57 6.14 -3.10
C GLY A 106 3.68 7.07 -1.89
N GLY A 107 3.11 8.30 -1.96
CA GLY A 107 3.10 9.28 -0.86
C GLY A 107 4.49 9.78 -0.47
N ALA A 108 4.59 10.47 0.67
CA ALA A 108 5.84 11.07 1.14
C ALA A 108 6.96 10.02 1.41
N GLY A 109 6.59 8.78 1.72
CA GLY A 109 7.54 7.70 1.97
C GLY A 109 8.44 7.36 0.79
N THR A 110 7.96 7.52 -0.44
CA THR A 110 8.70 7.18 -1.67
C THR A 110 10.00 7.97 -1.83
N PHE A 111 10.06 9.19 -1.28
CA PHE A 111 11.23 10.07 -1.38
C PHE A 111 11.85 10.38 -0.01
N SER A 112 11.57 9.56 1.01
CA SER A 112 12.17 9.63 2.33
C SER A 112 13.40 8.74 2.44
N ASP A 113 13.76 8.32 3.65
CA ASP A 113 14.90 7.45 3.93
C ASP A 113 14.62 5.93 3.72
N GLY A 114 13.43 5.57 3.26
CA GLY A 114 13.09 4.18 2.91
C GLY A 114 12.84 3.24 4.09
N LYS A 115 12.79 3.75 5.31
CA LYS A 115 12.49 2.94 6.49
C LYS A 115 11.02 2.56 6.54
N LEU A 116 10.75 1.27 6.77
CA LEU A 116 9.42 0.75 6.98
C LEU A 116 9.14 0.63 8.49
N ASN A 117 8.73 1.73 9.12
CA ASN A 117 8.36 1.72 10.52
C ASN A 117 6.84 1.68 10.67
N THR A 118 6.36 0.72 11.47
CA THR A 118 4.96 0.70 11.86
C THR A 118 4.86 0.85 13.38
N GLY A 119 3.93 1.67 13.86
CA GLY A 119 3.66 1.84 15.30
C GLY A 119 2.73 0.78 15.88
N THR A 120 2.43 -0.28 15.14
CA THR A 120 1.45 -1.30 15.51
C THR A 120 2.07 -2.71 15.46
N LYS A 121 1.47 -3.64 16.24
CA LYS A 121 1.77 -5.08 16.18
C LYS A 121 0.65 -5.86 15.50
N ASP A 122 -0.05 -5.25 14.55
CA ASP A 122 -1.15 -5.88 13.84
C ASP A 122 -0.65 -7.04 12.96
N ARG A 123 -1.39 -8.17 12.97
CA ARG A 123 -1.07 -9.36 12.18
C ARG A 123 -1.02 -9.10 10.67
N ARG A 124 -1.70 -8.04 10.18
CA ARG A 124 -1.69 -7.63 8.77
C ARG A 124 -0.35 -7.06 8.32
N MET A 125 0.52 -6.66 9.26
CA MET A 125 1.86 -6.19 8.90
C MET A 125 2.66 -7.23 8.13
N GLY A 126 2.66 -8.49 8.58
CA GLY A 126 3.38 -9.56 7.88
C GLY A 126 2.90 -9.73 6.45
N TRP A 127 1.59 -9.61 6.20
CA TRP A 127 1.04 -9.63 4.85
C TRP A 127 1.54 -8.43 4.02
N MET A 128 1.51 -7.21 4.56
CA MET A 128 1.98 -6.02 3.87
C MET A 128 3.47 -6.11 3.50
N LEU A 129 4.32 -6.63 4.39
CA LEU A 129 5.74 -6.81 4.12
C LEU A 129 5.98 -7.86 3.02
N ARG A 130 5.21 -8.95 3.02
CA ARG A 130 5.24 -9.94 1.94
C ARG A 130 4.77 -9.34 0.61
N GLU A 131 3.74 -8.50 0.60
CA GLU A 131 3.34 -7.79 -0.62
C GLU A 131 4.45 -6.87 -1.13
N PHE A 132 5.17 -6.14 -0.27
CA PHE A 132 6.33 -5.38 -0.71
C PHE A 132 7.40 -6.28 -1.35
N ALA A 133 7.73 -7.42 -0.74
CA ALA A 133 8.69 -8.37 -1.30
C ALA A 133 8.20 -8.95 -2.64
N ALA A 134 6.93 -9.34 -2.73
CA ALA A 134 6.33 -9.85 -3.97
C ALA A 134 6.35 -8.83 -5.12
N HIS A 135 6.40 -7.54 -4.80
CA HIS A 135 6.46 -6.46 -5.78
C HIS A 135 7.88 -5.92 -6.02
N GLY A 136 8.91 -6.59 -5.52
CA GLY A 136 10.31 -6.29 -5.83
C GLY A 136 11.12 -5.65 -4.72
N ALA A 137 10.58 -5.51 -3.51
CA ALA A 137 11.41 -5.18 -2.36
C ALA A 137 12.33 -6.37 -1.98
N PRO A 138 13.48 -6.12 -1.33
CA PRO A 138 14.32 -7.19 -0.81
C PRO A 138 13.53 -8.11 0.13
N GLU A 139 13.74 -9.42 0.02
CA GLU A 139 13.06 -10.40 0.90
C GLU A 139 13.33 -10.15 2.39
N SER A 140 14.47 -9.53 2.71
CA SER A 140 14.83 -9.20 4.09
C SER A 140 13.81 -8.31 4.80
N VAL A 141 12.97 -7.55 4.06
CA VAL A 141 11.92 -6.71 4.66
C VAL A 141 10.92 -7.54 5.47
N VAL A 142 10.77 -8.83 5.17
CA VAL A 142 9.81 -9.71 5.85
C VAL A 142 10.28 -10.12 7.25
N TYR A 143 11.59 -10.23 7.46
CA TYR A 143 12.16 -10.75 8.71
C TYR A 143 13.09 -9.77 9.44
N ASP A 144 13.52 -8.69 8.82
CA ASP A 144 14.37 -7.70 9.47
C ASP A 144 13.60 -6.94 10.57
N ALA A 145 14.23 -6.75 11.72
CA ALA A 145 13.67 -5.99 12.83
C ALA A 145 13.46 -4.50 12.51
N LYS A 146 14.19 -3.98 11.53
CA LYS A 146 14.10 -2.61 11.03
C LYS A 146 14.15 -2.65 9.50
N PRO A 147 13.07 -3.07 8.85
CA PRO A 147 13.05 -3.22 7.41
C PRO A 147 13.28 -1.88 6.70
N HIS A 148 14.05 -1.95 5.62
CA HIS A 148 14.42 -0.79 4.81
C HIS A 148 14.31 -1.13 3.32
N ILE A 149 13.67 -0.25 2.56
CA ILE A 149 13.64 -0.31 1.10
C ILE A 149 14.27 0.97 0.58
N GLY A 150 15.33 0.88 -0.21
CA GLY A 150 15.93 2.05 -0.86
C GLY A 150 14.92 2.81 -1.72
N THR A 151 15.07 4.13 -1.82
CA THR A 151 14.11 4.98 -2.55
C THR A 151 14.05 4.66 -4.04
N ASP A 152 15.15 4.18 -4.62
CA ASP A 152 15.25 3.68 -5.99
C ASP A 152 14.37 2.43 -6.20
N ILE A 153 14.51 1.44 -5.32
CA ILE A 153 13.72 0.21 -5.34
C ILE A 153 12.24 0.51 -5.04
N LEU A 154 11.97 1.42 -4.10
CA LEU A 154 10.60 1.73 -3.69
C LEU A 154 9.77 2.33 -4.84
N ILE A 155 10.39 3.10 -5.74
CA ILE A 155 9.73 3.60 -6.95
C ILE A 155 9.22 2.44 -7.82
N ASP A 156 10.03 1.40 -8.02
CA ASP A 156 9.63 0.24 -8.81
C ASP A 156 8.56 -0.59 -8.09
N VAL A 157 8.68 -0.75 -6.78
CA VAL A 157 7.71 -1.47 -5.95
C VAL A 157 6.32 -0.83 -6.03
N VAL A 158 6.21 0.48 -5.87
CA VAL A 158 4.90 1.16 -5.94
C VAL A 158 4.28 1.07 -7.33
N GLN A 159 5.10 1.15 -8.40
CA GLN A 159 4.64 0.95 -9.77
C GLN A 159 4.15 -0.49 -10.00
N ASN A 160 4.84 -1.49 -9.44
CA ASN A 160 4.45 -2.90 -9.57
C ASN A 160 3.11 -3.16 -8.86
N ILE A 161 2.92 -2.59 -7.65
CA ILE A 161 1.62 -2.66 -6.95
C ILE A 161 0.51 -2.00 -7.79
N ARG A 162 0.76 -0.82 -8.37
CA ARG A 162 -0.21 -0.19 -9.29
C ARG A 162 -0.56 -1.09 -10.46
N ARG A 163 0.44 -1.70 -11.09
CA ARG A 163 0.22 -2.60 -12.22
C ARG A 163 -0.64 -3.79 -11.83
N GLU A 164 -0.43 -4.36 -10.64
CA GLU A 164 -1.27 -5.45 -10.13
C GLU A 164 -2.70 -4.97 -9.87
N VAL A 165 -2.90 -3.81 -9.22
CA VAL A 165 -4.23 -3.23 -9.02
C VAL A 165 -4.98 -3.09 -10.35
N ILE A 166 -4.30 -2.60 -11.40
CA ILE A 166 -4.89 -2.45 -12.73
C ILE A 166 -5.17 -3.82 -13.38
N ALA A 167 -4.23 -4.75 -13.29
CA ALA A 167 -4.38 -6.09 -13.85
C ALA A 167 -5.58 -6.87 -13.22
N LEU A 168 -5.87 -6.57 -11.96
CA LEU A 168 -7.02 -7.12 -11.22
C LEU A 168 -8.33 -6.34 -11.44
N GLY A 169 -8.40 -5.44 -12.43
CA GLY A 169 -9.60 -4.68 -12.80
C GLY A 169 -9.77 -3.34 -12.08
N GLY A 170 -8.83 -2.93 -11.25
CA GLY A 170 -8.80 -1.60 -10.67
C GLY A 170 -8.41 -0.51 -11.69
N GLU A 171 -8.55 0.74 -11.29
CA GLU A 171 -8.20 1.91 -12.10
C GLU A 171 -7.46 2.93 -11.22
N VAL A 172 -6.40 3.57 -11.74
CA VAL A 172 -5.66 4.61 -11.04
C VAL A 172 -5.64 5.87 -11.90
N ARG A 173 -6.19 6.96 -11.38
CA ARG A 173 -6.28 8.28 -12.02
C ARG A 173 -5.33 9.25 -11.34
N PHE A 174 -4.27 9.66 -12.04
CA PHE A 174 -3.36 10.71 -11.60
C PHE A 174 -3.85 12.09 -12.03
N GLY A 175 -3.48 13.14 -11.27
CA GLY A 175 -3.97 14.49 -11.51
C GLY A 175 -5.46 14.68 -11.16
N HIS A 176 -6.01 13.79 -10.32
CA HIS A 176 -7.40 13.80 -9.93
C HIS A 176 -7.53 14.05 -8.43
N ARG A 177 -8.01 15.24 -8.06
CA ARG A 177 -8.15 15.68 -6.66
C ARG A 177 -9.61 15.63 -6.23
N LEU A 178 -9.86 14.99 -5.09
CA LEU A 178 -11.18 15.06 -4.45
C LEU A 178 -11.42 16.49 -3.94
N GLU A 179 -12.55 17.09 -4.33
CA GLU A 179 -12.98 18.42 -3.86
C GLU A 179 -14.02 18.31 -2.75
N ARG A 180 -15.03 17.48 -2.94
CA ARG A 180 -16.11 17.31 -1.96
C ARG A 180 -16.86 15.99 -2.15
N LEU A 181 -17.57 15.59 -1.13
CA LEU A 181 -18.44 14.42 -1.15
C LEU A 181 -19.90 14.86 -1.34
N ASN A 182 -20.62 14.15 -2.19
CA ASN A 182 -22.06 14.30 -2.32
C ASN A 182 -22.74 13.30 -1.39
N VAL A 183 -23.58 13.82 -0.50
CA VAL A 183 -24.33 13.01 0.49
C VAL A 183 -25.80 13.34 0.37
N ALA A 184 -26.65 12.32 0.25
CA ALA A 184 -28.10 12.46 0.29
C ALA A 184 -28.66 11.47 1.33
N ASP A 185 -29.56 11.93 2.17
CA ASP A 185 -30.19 11.13 3.23
C ASP A 185 -29.17 10.36 4.12
N GLY A 186 -28.04 11.01 4.43
CA GLY A 186 -26.96 10.42 5.23
C GLY A 186 -26.14 9.34 4.52
N ARG A 187 -26.29 9.18 3.21
CA ARG A 187 -25.55 8.21 2.40
C ARG A 187 -24.68 8.90 1.36
N LEU A 188 -23.49 8.37 1.16
CA LEU A 188 -22.60 8.79 0.09
C LEU A 188 -23.23 8.43 -1.27
N THR A 189 -23.31 9.41 -2.16
CA THR A 189 -23.86 9.23 -3.53
C THR A 189 -22.84 9.54 -4.62
N GLY A 190 -21.72 10.18 -4.26
CA GLY A 190 -20.66 10.47 -5.20
C GLY A 190 -19.55 11.34 -4.63
N ALA A 191 -18.49 11.45 -5.39
CA ALA A 191 -17.35 12.31 -5.13
C ALA A 191 -17.20 13.33 -6.26
N VAL A 192 -17.05 14.60 -5.94
CA VAL A 192 -16.70 15.64 -6.91
C VAL A 192 -15.19 15.71 -7.01
N VAL A 193 -14.70 15.58 -8.22
CA VAL A 193 -13.29 15.42 -8.55
C VAL A 193 -12.87 16.53 -9.51
N HIS A 194 -11.76 17.19 -9.22
CA HIS A 194 -11.12 18.14 -10.11
C HIS A 194 -9.95 17.48 -10.85
N CYS A 195 -9.85 17.74 -12.14
CA CYS A 195 -8.73 17.32 -12.99
C CYS A 195 -8.42 18.39 -14.04
N ALA A 196 -7.49 18.14 -14.94
CA ALA A 196 -7.08 19.10 -15.97
C ALA A 196 -8.23 19.51 -16.91
N GLU A 197 -9.21 18.63 -17.13
CA GLU A 197 -10.39 18.87 -17.95
C GLU A 197 -11.51 19.58 -17.21
N GLY A 198 -11.37 19.84 -15.92
CA GLY A 198 -12.36 20.50 -15.06
C GLY A 198 -12.90 19.59 -13.95
N GLU A 199 -14.06 19.96 -13.41
CA GLU A 199 -14.73 19.20 -12.36
C GLU A 199 -15.76 18.21 -12.96
N TYR A 200 -15.80 17.01 -12.36
CA TYR A 200 -16.83 16.01 -12.65
C TYR A 200 -17.29 15.30 -11.38
N THR A 201 -18.47 14.68 -11.43
CA THR A 201 -18.95 13.83 -10.34
C THR A 201 -18.74 12.36 -10.67
N LEU A 202 -18.01 11.67 -9.79
CA LEU A 202 -17.85 10.22 -9.84
C LEU A 202 -18.89 9.58 -8.89
N PRO A 203 -19.86 8.83 -9.41
CA PRO A 203 -20.82 8.11 -8.57
C PRO A 203 -20.09 7.07 -7.71
N CYS A 204 -20.35 7.07 -6.41
CA CYS A 204 -19.82 6.06 -5.48
C CYS A 204 -20.65 6.03 -4.20
N GLU A 205 -20.79 4.85 -3.62
CA GLU A 205 -21.46 4.61 -2.34
C GLU A 205 -20.45 4.29 -1.22
N ARG A 206 -19.22 3.94 -1.60
CA ARG A 206 -18.14 3.57 -0.69
C ARG A 206 -16.87 4.30 -1.08
N LEU A 207 -16.26 4.94 -0.09
CA LEU A 207 -15.03 5.70 -0.31
C LEU A 207 -14.09 5.49 0.87
N VAL A 208 -12.81 5.25 0.55
CA VAL A 208 -11.70 5.21 1.50
C VAL A 208 -10.94 6.52 1.35
N LEU A 209 -10.90 7.32 2.42
CA LEU A 209 -10.13 8.56 2.45
C LEU A 209 -8.72 8.26 3.00
N ALA A 210 -7.72 8.31 2.14
CA ALA A 210 -6.33 7.95 2.44
C ALA A 210 -5.35 9.08 2.06
N ILE A 211 -5.77 10.33 2.30
CA ILE A 211 -5.08 11.55 1.86
C ILE A 211 -3.86 11.94 2.72
N GLY A 212 -3.61 11.22 3.81
CA GLY A 212 -2.49 11.50 4.70
C GLY A 212 -2.65 12.83 5.41
N HIS A 213 -1.71 13.74 5.16
CA HIS A 213 -1.64 15.07 5.77
C HIS A 213 -2.07 16.17 4.78
N SER A 214 -3.01 15.92 3.91
CA SER A 214 -3.51 16.90 2.94
C SER A 214 -4.88 17.45 3.27
#